data_6eefa140e2c83f51840883f060ef7268
#
_entry.id   6eefa140e2c83f51840883f060ef7268
#
_cell.length_a   1.000
_cell.length_b   1.000
_cell.length_c   1.000
_cell.angle_alpha   90.00
_cell.angle_beta   90.00
_cell.angle_gamma   90.00
#
_symmetry.space_group_name_H-M   'P 1'
#
loop_
_entity.id
_entity.type
_entity.pdbx_description
1 polymer ?
#
loop_
_entity_poly.entity_id
_entity_poly.type
_entity_poly.pdbx_seq_one_letter_code
_entity_poly.pdbx_strand_id
1 'polypeptide(L)'
;KGVWPPRFSIFDPIAPVEVVPFKPWAKALYDERQLHELEPHARCKASGLSRQFLTPYGVEFVELAELNRILIFDIGGPHTYRVVYMDGRSHPSDLEVSNYGHSVGWWEGDTLVIDSVGFNEDFWFGRRGLPHTEQLHTIERFTRYNANRIDYKITVDDPGAYTASYTGGFNLGWSEGTELFEYVCQQANYAHELMVGQESDAVDRSSPIVP
;
A
#
# COMPACT_ATOMS: atom_id res chain seq x y z
N LYS A 1 11.27 -17.64 -10.80
CA LYS A 1 10.35 -16.52 -11.00
C LYS A 1 9.09 -16.78 -10.22
N GLY A 2 8.50 -15.73 -9.66
CA GLY A 2 7.25 -15.77 -8.92
C GLY A 2 6.97 -14.46 -8.20
N VAL A 3 5.75 -14.34 -7.71
CA VAL A 3 5.25 -13.18 -6.96
C VAL A 3 4.82 -13.59 -5.55
N TRP A 4 4.63 -12.61 -4.68
CA TRP A 4 4.23 -12.77 -3.29
C TRP A 4 2.84 -12.19 -3.04
N PRO A 5 1.74 -12.91 -3.37
CA PRO A 5 0.39 -12.49 -3.00
C PRO A 5 0.13 -12.63 -1.51
N PRO A 6 -0.79 -11.84 -0.94
CA PRO A 6 -1.22 -11.97 0.44
C PRO A 6 -1.99 -13.27 0.64
N ARG A 7 -1.78 -13.92 1.79
CA ARG A 7 -2.45 -15.18 2.20
C ARG A 7 -3.58 -14.93 3.20
N PHE A 8 -4.28 -13.84 3.04
CA PHE A 8 -5.47 -13.49 3.82
C PHE A 8 -6.43 -12.72 2.90
N SER A 9 -7.62 -12.40 3.41
CA SER A 9 -8.56 -11.57 2.64
C SER A 9 -7.99 -10.16 2.44
N ILE A 10 -7.82 -9.74 1.18
CA ILE A 10 -7.37 -8.39 0.85
C ILE A 10 -8.34 -7.29 1.33
N PHE A 11 -9.54 -7.66 1.77
CA PHE A 11 -10.53 -6.76 2.36
C PHE A 11 -10.42 -6.65 3.87
N ASP A 12 -9.63 -7.51 4.51
CA ASP A 12 -9.42 -7.42 5.94
C ASP A 12 -8.49 -6.26 6.28
N PRO A 13 -8.68 -5.60 7.42
CA PRO A 13 -7.76 -4.58 7.88
C PRO A 13 -6.41 -5.22 8.27
N ILE A 14 -5.32 -4.46 8.12
CA ILE A 14 -3.97 -4.90 8.53
C ILE A 14 -3.84 -5.10 10.04
N ALA A 15 -4.73 -4.50 10.81
CA ALA A 15 -4.93 -4.73 12.25
C ALA A 15 -6.43 -4.70 12.55
N PRO A 16 -6.92 -5.47 13.52
CA PRO A 16 -8.30 -5.37 13.98
C PRO A 16 -8.63 -3.91 14.37
N VAL A 17 -9.76 -3.40 13.89
CA VAL A 17 -10.13 -1.98 14.08
C VAL A 17 -10.27 -1.61 15.57
N GLU A 18 -10.66 -2.59 16.38
CA GLU A 18 -10.86 -2.45 17.82
C GLU A 18 -9.55 -2.15 18.59
N VAL A 19 -8.41 -2.53 18.00
CA VAL A 19 -7.08 -2.27 18.62
C VAL A 19 -6.39 -1.05 18.04
N VAL A 20 -6.95 -0.43 17.01
CA VAL A 20 -6.38 0.79 16.41
C VAL A 20 -6.70 2.00 17.29
N PRO A 21 -5.70 2.69 17.82
CA PRO A 21 -5.89 3.76 18.81
C PRO A 21 -6.21 5.11 18.15
N PHE A 22 -7.33 5.19 17.45
CA PHE A 22 -7.72 6.39 16.71
C PHE A 22 -7.85 7.63 17.57
N LYS A 23 -7.45 8.78 17.02
CA LYS A 23 -7.98 10.07 17.45
C LYS A 23 -9.43 10.25 16.96
N PRO A 24 -10.26 11.10 17.62
CA PRO A 24 -11.67 11.23 17.27
C PRO A 24 -11.94 11.55 15.80
N TRP A 25 -11.18 12.47 15.21
CA TRP A 25 -11.33 12.85 13.81
C TRP A 25 -10.96 11.69 12.85
N ALA A 26 -9.91 10.95 13.18
CA ALA A 26 -9.45 9.83 12.36
C ALA A 26 -10.48 8.67 12.40
N LYS A 27 -11.10 8.43 13.56
CA LYS A 27 -12.18 7.45 13.66
C LYS A 27 -13.40 7.87 12.85
N ALA A 28 -13.81 9.13 12.94
CA ALA A 28 -14.93 9.67 12.17
C ALA A 28 -14.69 9.55 10.65
N LEU A 29 -13.49 9.90 10.19
CA LEU A 29 -13.11 9.75 8.78
C LEU A 29 -13.06 8.28 8.35
N TYR A 30 -12.53 7.39 9.20
CA TYR A 30 -12.55 5.96 8.91
C TYR A 30 -13.99 5.45 8.72
N ASP A 31 -14.94 5.84 9.60
CA ASP A 31 -16.31 5.42 9.51
C ASP A 31 -17.02 5.97 8.26
N GLU A 32 -16.75 7.22 7.89
CA GLU A 32 -17.24 7.85 6.67
C GLU A 32 -16.78 7.10 5.42
N ARG A 33 -15.51 6.74 5.36
CA ARG A 33 -14.94 5.97 4.26
C ARG A 33 -15.57 4.60 4.04
N GLN A 34 -16.11 3.97 5.10
CA GLN A 34 -16.80 2.69 4.97
C GLN A 34 -18.14 2.83 4.22
N LEU A 35 -18.72 4.01 4.20
CA LEU A 35 -20.10 4.23 3.74
C LEU A 35 -20.16 4.95 2.39
N HIS A 36 -19.26 5.89 2.15
CA HIS A 36 -19.47 6.90 1.11
C HIS A 36 -18.28 7.12 0.18
N GLU A 37 -17.10 6.60 0.48
CA GLU A 37 -15.91 6.89 -0.31
C GLU A 37 -15.41 5.69 -1.11
N LEU A 38 -15.02 5.96 -2.34
CA LEU A 38 -14.30 5.00 -3.17
C LEU A 38 -12.79 5.16 -2.92
N GLU A 39 -12.14 4.06 -2.60
CA GLU A 39 -10.70 3.99 -2.37
C GLU A 39 -9.90 4.67 -3.50
N PRO A 40 -8.88 5.50 -3.19
CA PRO A 40 -8.02 6.14 -4.20
C PRO A 40 -7.40 5.17 -5.21
N HIS A 41 -6.97 3.99 -4.74
CA HIS A 41 -6.44 2.94 -5.61
C HIS A 41 -7.45 2.46 -6.65
N ALA A 42 -8.74 2.35 -6.31
CA ALA A 42 -9.80 2.00 -7.27
C ALA A 42 -10.04 3.11 -8.32
N ARG A 43 -9.55 4.31 -8.06
CA ARG A 43 -9.54 5.45 -8.97
C ARG A 43 -8.18 5.67 -9.66
N CYS A 44 -7.37 4.62 -9.79
CA CYS A 44 -6.05 4.64 -10.41
C CYS A 44 -5.04 5.58 -9.75
N LYS A 45 -5.19 5.84 -8.45
CA LYS A 45 -4.16 6.51 -7.65
C LYS A 45 -3.16 5.50 -7.12
N ALA A 46 -1.96 5.97 -6.82
CA ALA A 46 -0.92 5.11 -6.24
C ALA A 46 -1.41 4.43 -4.96
N SER A 47 -1.03 3.18 -4.78
CA SER A 47 -1.46 2.38 -3.63
C SER A 47 -1.00 2.95 -2.30
N GLY A 48 0.20 3.51 -2.28
CA GLY A 48 0.88 3.82 -1.03
C GLY A 48 1.38 2.57 -0.32
N LEU A 49 2.02 2.77 0.80
CA LEU A 49 2.83 1.81 1.54
C LEU A 49 2.24 0.40 1.67
N SER A 50 1.45 0.14 2.71
CA SER A 50 0.94 -1.21 3.00
C SER A 50 -0.10 -1.67 1.99
N ARG A 51 -0.79 -0.72 1.36
CA ARG A 51 -1.83 -1.01 0.38
C ARG A 51 -1.31 -1.71 -0.87
N GLN A 52 -0.03 -1.50 -1.23
CA GLN A 52 0.60 -2.20 -2.37
C GLN A 52 0.55 -3.73 -2.22
N PHE A 53 0.62 -4.24 -1.00
CA PHE A 53 0.54 -5.69 -0.73
C PHE A 53 -0.88 -6.25 -0.76
N LEU A 54 -1.90 -5.39 -0.70
CA LEU A 54 -3.30 -5.79 -0.61
C LEU A 54 -3.97 -5.87 -1.97
N THR A 55 -3.28 -6.48 -2.93
CA THR A 55 -3.79 -6.82 -4.26
C THR A 55 -3.78 -8.34 -4.45
N PRO A 56 -4.68 -8.91 -5.26
CA PRO A 56 -4.67 -10.35 -5.51
C PRO A 56 -3.47 -10.81 -6.35
N TYR A 57 -2.77 -9.87 -6.96
CA TYR A 57 -1.67 -10.15 -7.88
C TYR A 57 -0.34 -10.35 -7.19
N GLY A 58 -0.20 -9.84 -5.97
CA GLY A 58 1.04 -9.90 -5.21
C GLY A 58 2.05 -8.82 -5.61
N VAL A 59 3.23 -8.95 -5.04
CA VAL A 59 4.36 -8.04 -5.26
C VAL A 59 5.60 -8.83 -5.67
N GLU A 60 6.52 -8.15 -6.33
CA GLU A 60 7.84 -8.64 -6.63
C GLU A 60 8.91 -7.80 -5.94
N PHE A 61 9.85 -8.48 -5.29
CA PHE A 61 11.03 -7.85 -4.70
C PHE A 61 12.21 -8.05 -5.66
N VAL A 62 12.81 -6.95 -6.09
CA VAL A 62 13.97 -6.96 -6.98
C VAL A 62 15.14 -6.31 -6.27
N GLU A 63 16.14 -7.10 -5.94
CA GLU A 63 17.39 -6.62 -5.37
C GLU A 63 18.32 -6.11 -6.48
N LEU A 64 18.75 -4.86 -6.32
CA LEU A 64 19.78 -4.23 -7.14
C LEU A 64 21.04 -4.06 -6.28
N ALA A 65 21.77 -5.15 -6.12
CA ALA A 65 22.93 -5.22 -5.21
C ALA A 65 24.01 -4.17 -5.52
N GLU A 66 24.26 -3.90 -6.79
CA GLU A 66 25.25 -2.91 -7.23
C GLU A 66 24.86 -1.47 -6.85
N LEU A 67 23.56 -1.21 -6.64
CA LEU A 67 23.02 0.08 -6.25
C LEU A 67 22.67 0.15 -4.76
N ASN A 68 22.86 -0.94 -4.02
CA ASN A 68 22.38 -1.08 -2.64
C ASN A 68 20.92 -0.69 -2.50
N ARG A 69 20.04 -1.27 -3.34
CA ARG A 69 18.60 -0.99 -3.34
C ARG A 69 17.77 -2.25 -3.47
N ILE A 70 16.61 -2.24 -2.87
CA ILE A 70 15.55 -3.19 -3.16
C ILE A 70 14.39 -2.39 -3.77
N LEU A 71 13.87 -2.87 -4.89
CA LEU A 71 12.64 -2.35 -5.48
C LEU A 71 11.49 -3.30 -5.14
N ILE A 72 10.37 -2.74 -4.71
CA ILE A 72 9.14 -3.49 -4.46
C ILE A 72 8.13 -3.03 -5.51
N PHE A 73 7.81 -3.92 -6.44
CA PHE A 73 6.85 -3.67 -7.52
C PHE A 73 5.49 -4.21 -7.13
N ASP A 74 4.45 -3.46 -7.45
CA ASP A 74 3.08 -3.93 -7.48
C ASP A 74 2.45 -3.66 -8.86
N ILE A 75 1.35 -4.35 -9.14
CA ILE A 75 0.65 -4.19 -10.41
C ILE A 75 -0.59 -3.31 -10.26
N GLY A 76 -0.96 -2.98 -9.04
CA GLY A 76 -2.14 -2.19 -8.76
C GLY A 76 -1.96 -0.70 -9.05
N GLY A 77 -3.07 -0.03 -9.40
CA GLY A 77 -3.05 1.41 -9.68
C GLY A 77 -2.19 1.79 -10.90
N PRO A 78 -1.41 2.87 -10.81
CA PRO A 78 -0.64 3.39 -11.95
C PRO A 78 0.72 2.69 -12.15
N HIS A 79 0.89 1.43 -11.80
CA HIS A 79 2.17 0.71 -11.89
C HIS A 79 3.30 1.44 -11.18
N THR A 80 3.20 1.54 -9.89
CA THR A 80 4.22 2.18 -9.07
C THR A 80 5.18 1.16 -8.48
N TYR A 81 6.32 1.65 -8.08
CA TYR A 81 7.29 0.87 -7.34
C TYR A 81 7.82 1.68 -6.17
N ARG A 82 8.27 0.98 -5.17
CA ARG A 82 8.90 1.55 -3.99
C ARG A 82 10.39 1.27 -4.01
N VAL A 83 11.19 2.26 -3.68
CA VAL A 83 12.64 2.13 -3.54
C VAL A 83 12.98 2.04 -2.07
N VAL A 84 13.70 0.98 -1.69
CA VAL A 84 14.28 0.82 -0.36
C VAL A 84 15.80 0.96 -0.48
N TYR A 85 16.37 1.92 0.23
CA TYR A 85 17.81 2.16 0.24
C TYR A 85 18.48 1.27 1.29
N MET A 86 19.44 0.45 0.86
CA MET A 86 20.14 -0.53 1.69
C MET A 86 21.57 -0.12 2.04
N ASP A 87 21.95 1.13 1.82
CA ASP A 87 23.30 1.65 1.98
C ASP A 87 23.58 2.31 3.35
N GLY A 88 22.65 2.17 4.28
CA GLY A 88 22.78 2.70 5.65
C GLY A 88 22.61 4.22 5.77
N ARG A 89 22.06 4.88 4.75
CA ARG A 89 21.77 6.31 4.81
C ARG A 89 20.68 6.62 5.84
N SER A 90 20.65 7.85 6.31
CA SER A 90 19.52 8.40 7.06
C SER A 90 18.47 9.00 6.12
N HIS A 91 17.27 9.25 6.63
CA HIS A 91 16.28 10.04 5.91
C HIS A 91 16.76 11.48 5.73
N PRO A 92 16.61 12.06 4.52
CA PRO A 92 16.88 13.49 4.30
C PRO A 92 15.97 14.38 5.15
N SER A 93 16.45 15.52 5.55
CA SER A 93 15.67 16.49 6.34
C SER A 93 14.71 17.33 5.50
N ASP A 94 14.88 17.34 4.18
CA ASP A 94 14.14 18.13 3.18
C ASP A 94 13.34 17.23 2.25
N LEU A 95 12.74 16.16 2.78
CA LEU A 95 11.93 15.20 2.01
C LEU A 95 10.71 15.88 1.39
N GLU A 96 10.54 15.69 0.08
CA GLU A 96 9.24 15.85 -0.57
C GLU A 96 8.36 14.65 -0.22
N VAL A 97 7.15 14.93 0.26
CA VAL A 97 6.19 13.90 0.62
C VAL A 97 5.64 13.18 -0.62
N SER A 98 5.42 11.87 -0.49
CA SER A 98 4.90 11.05 -1.59
C SER A 98 4.04 9.89 -1.06
N ASN A 99 3.36 9.17 -1.97
CA ASN A 99 2.56 8.00 -1.60
C ASN A 99 3.39 6.85 -0.99
N TYR A 100 4.67 6.74 -1.31
CA TYR A 100 5.55 5.68 -0.80
C TYR A 100 6.60 6.19 0.18
N GLY A 101 6.69 7.50 0.36
CA GLY A 101 7.67 8.10 1.24
C GLY A 101 9.11 7.83 0.83
N HIS A 102 10.01 7.98 1.76
CA HIS A 102 11.42 7.60 1.68
C HIS A 102 11.68 6.41 2.59
N SER A 103 12.24 5.33 2.05
CA SER A 103 12.45 4.07 2.76
C SER A 103 13.92 3.73 2.86
N VAL A 104 14.39 3.44 4.07
CA VAL A 104 15.72 2.88 4.33
C VAL A 104 15.57 1.48 4.91
N GLY A 105 16.44 0.56 4.53
CA GLY A 105 16.33 -0.83 4.95
C GLY A 105 17.66 -1.40 5.43
N TRP A 106 17.54 -2.45 6.24
CA TRP A 106 18.66 -3.27 6.69
C TRP A 106 18.21 -4.69 7.00
N TRP A 107 19.16 -5.59 7.12
CA TRP A 107 18.90 -6.98 7.46
C TRP A 107 19.14 -7.24 8.96
N GLU A 108 18.20 -7.90 9.60
CA GLU A 108 18.33 -8.47 10.94
C GLU A 108 18.16 -10.00 10.84
N GLY A 109 19.26 -10.71 10.60
CA GLY A 109 19.20 -12.12 10.27
C GLY A 109 18.39 -12.37 8.99
N ASP A 110 17.33 -13.17 9.09
CA ASP A 110 16.42 -13.48 7.97
C ASP A 110 15.26 -12.47 7.81
N THR A 111 15.34 -11.34 8.49
CA THR A 111 14.32 -10.30 8.46
C THR A 111 14.84 -9.05 7.74
N LEU A 112 14.18 -8.68 6.66
CA LEU A 112 14.32 -7.35 6.08
C LEU A 112 13.50 -6.37 6.91
N VAL A 113 14.18 -5.37 7.47
CA VAL A 113 13.54 -4.26 8.19
C VAL A 113 13.55 -3.03 7.30
N ILE A 114 12.43 -2.34 7.22
CA ILE A 114 12.30 -1.11 6.42
C ILE A 114 11.71 -0.02 7.30
N ASP A 115 12.43 1.08 7.42
CA ASP A 115 12.00 2.32 8.07
C ASP A 115 11.53 3.31 6.99
N SER A 116 10.37 3.94 7.17
CA SER A 116 9.80 4.83 6.16
C SER A 116 9.08 6.03 6.75
N VAL A 117 9.36 7.19 6.16
CA VAL A 117 8.78 8.51 6.51
C VAL A 117 8.52 9.33 5.23
N GLY A 118 7.93 10.51 5.36
CA GLY A 118 7.73 11.43 4.24
C GLY A 118 6.55 11.02 3.36
N PHE A 119 5.46 10.61 3.96
CA PHE A 119 4.22 10.26 3.27
C PHE A 119 3.33 11.48 3.06
N ASN A 120 2.65 11.53 1.90
CA ASN A 120 1.51 12.44 1.69
C ASN A 120 0.22 11.79 2.21
N GLU A 121 -0.89 12.51 2.18
CA GLU A 121 -2.21 12.04 2.64
C GLU A 121 -3.10 11.52 1.49
N ASP A 122 -2.55 11.32 0.29
CA ASP A 122 -3.32 11.02 -0.93
C ASP A 122 -3.72 9.54 -1.07
N PHE A 123 -3.26 8.67 -0.22
CA PHE A 123 -3.58 7.23 -0.23
C PHE A 123 -4.28 6.79 1.05
N TRP A 124 -4.91 5.63 1.00
CA TRP A 124 -5.47 4.99 2.19
C TRP A 124 -4.50 3.94 2.74
N PHE A 125 -4.30 4.00 4.04
CA PHE A 125 -3.51 2.99 4.71
C PHE A 125 -4.30 1.69 4.85
N GLY A 126 -4.25 0.86 3.80
CA GLY A 126 -5.05 -0.35 3.62
C GLY A 126 -6.42 -0.09 2.98
N ARG A 127 -7.04 -1.14 2.48
CA ARG A 127 -8.33 -1.07 1.75
C ARG A 127 -9.51 -0.56 2.58
N ARG A 128 -9.42 -0.72 3.90
CA ARG A 128 -10.46 -0.24 4.82
C ARG A 128 -10.37 1.25 5.12
N GLY A 129 -9.44 1.97 4.50
CA GLY A 129 -9.41 3.41 4.58
C GLY A 129 -8.91 3.98 5.90
N LEU A 130 -7.99 3.28 6.58
CA LEU A 130 -7.32 3.82 7.76
C LEU A 130 -6.69 5.17 7.40
N PRO A 131 -7.07 6.26 8.09
CA PRO A 131 -6.49 7.58 7.85
C PRO A 131 -5.06 7.65 8.36
N HIS A 132 -4.30 8.55 7.78
CA HIS A 132 -2.98 8.92 8.28
C HIS A 132 -2.72 10.40 7.96
N THR A 133 -1.64 10.93 8.52
CA THR A 133 -1.14 12.28 8.25
C THR A 133 0.28 12.22 7.70
N GLU A 134 0.84 13.36 7.32
CA GLU A 134 2.24 13.46 6.92
C GLU A 134 3.22 13.14 8.05
N GLN A 135 2.73 13.03 9.30
CA GLN A 135 3.53 12.58 10.46
C GLN A 135 3.71 11.06 10.51
N LEU A 136 3.13 10.33 9.53
CA LEU A 136 3.22 8.88 9.47
C LEU A 136 4.68 8.42 9.40
N HIS A 137 5.04 7.58 10.35
CA HIS A 137 6.29 6.83 10.40
C HIS A 137 5.98 5.35 10.51
N THR A 138 6.65 4.52 9.76
CA THR A 138 6.41 3.08 9.79
C THR A 138 7.70 2.29 9.86
N ILE A 139 7.66 1.20 10.64
CA ILE A 139 8.69 0.16 10.63
C ILE A 139 8.06 -1.13 10.14
N GLU A 140 8.52 -1.62 9.00
CA GLU A 140 8.06 -2.87 8.41
C GLU A 140 9.10 -3.97 8.61
N ARG A 141 8.62 -5.19 8.80
CA ARG A 141 9.48 -6.37 9.01
C ARG A 141 8.97 -7.51 8.13
N PHE A 142 9.81 -7.93 7.21
CA PHE A 142 9.57 -9.07 6.32
C PHE A 142 10.46 -10.21 6.76
N THR A 143 9.90 -11.16 7.50
CA THR A 143 10.65 -12.32 7.98
C THR A 143 10.38 -13.52 7.08
N ARG A 144 11.42 -14.04 6.45
CA ARG A 144 11.29 -15.23 5.62
C ARG A 144 11.20 -16.47 6.50
N TYR A 145 9.99 -16.97 6.68
CA TYR A 145 9.74 -18.16 7.50
C TYR A 145 10.23 -19.45 6.82
N ASN A 146 9.99 -19.57 5.50
CA ASN A 146 10.49 -20.67 4.66
C ASN A 146 10.50 -20.24 3.18
N ALA A 147 10.75 -21.18 2.27
CA ALA A 147 10.81 -20.91 0.83
C ALA A 147 9.51 -20.28 0.27
N ASN A 148 8.36 -20.58 0.88
CA ASN A 148 7.04 -20.25 0.34
C ASN A 148 6.26 -19.24 1.20
N ARG A 149 6.86 -18.72 2.28
CA ARG A 149 6.16 -17.83 3.21
C ARG A 149 7.07 -16.72 3.74
N ILE A 150 6.55 -15.50 3.66
CA ILE A 150 7.08 -14.33 4.36
C ILE A 150 6.01 -13.88 5.37
N ASP A 151 6.42 -13.69 6.62
CA ASP A 151 5.61 -13.05 7.65
C ASP A 151 5.89 -11.54 7.59
N TYR A 152 4.86 -10.77 7.27
CA TYR A 152 4.91 -9.32 7.23
C TYR A 152 4.28 -8.73 8.49
N LYS A 153 5.01 -7.83 9.13
CA LYS A 153 4.54 -6.99 10.24
C LYS A 153 4.85 -5.55 9.96
N ILE A 154 3.95 -4.67 10.36
CA ILE A 154 4.12 -3.23 10.27
C ILE A 154 3.76 -2.58 11.60
N THR A 155 4.66 -1.77 12.12
CA THR A 155 4.39 -0.84 13.22
C THR A 155 4.09 0.52 12.62
N VAL A 156 2.96 1.09 13.00
CA VAL A 156 2.45 2.38 12.56
C VAL A 156 2.58 3.35 13.71
N ASP A 157 3.26 4.44 13.49
CA ASP A 157 3.37 5.57 14.41
C ASP A 157 2.98 6.84 13.66
N ASP A 158 1.83 7.39 14.00
CA ASP A 158 1.32 8.64 13.41
C ASP A 158 0.60 9.43 14.49
N PRO A 159 1.33 10.30 15.19
CA PRO A 159 0.75 11.11 16.26
C PRO A 159 -0.29 12.12 15.77
N GLY A 160 -0.39 12.35 14.47
CA GLY A 160 -1.47 13.15 13.87
C GLY A 160 -2.81 12.42 13.89
N ALA A 161 -2.84 11.12 13.61
CA ALA A 161 -4.05 10.32 13.45
C ALA A 161 -4.36 9.40 14.66
N TYR A 162 -3.35 8.97 15.40
CA TYR A 162 -3.48 7.97 16.47
C TYR A 162 -2.97 8.49 17.79
N THR A 163 -3.46 7.92 18.89
CA THR A 163 -3.05 8.26 20.26
C THR A 163 -1.86 7.46 20.76
N ALA A 164 -1.52 6.39 20.07
CA ALA A 164 -0.35 5.54 20.31
C ALA A 164 0.03 4.81 19.02
N SER A 165 1.26 4.29 18.93
CA SER A 165 1.65 3.39 17.87
C SER A 165 0.92 2.05 18.00
N TYR A 166 0.71 1.36 16.87
CA TYR A 166 0.13 0.02 16.85
C TYR A 166 0.82 -0.85 15.79
N THR A 167 0.62 -2.16 15.91
CA THR A 167 1.22 -3.13 14.99
C THR A 167 0.13 -3.93 14.30
N GLY A 168 0.29 -4.14 13.02
CA GLY A 168 -0.53 -5.02 12.19
C GLY A 168 0.34 -5.95 11.36
N GLY A 169 -0.29 -6.75 10.51
CA GLY A 169 0.43 -7.60 9.60
C GLY A 169 -0.37 -8.76 9.03
N PHE A 170 0.28 -9.51 8.16
CA PHE A 170 -0.28 -10.67 7.45
C PHE A 170 0.84 -11.52 6.86
N ASN A 171 0.49 -12.58 6.17
CA ASN A 171 1.45 -13.45 5.50
C ASN A 171 1.41 -13.25 4.00
N LEU A 172 2.58 -13.27 3.36
CA LEU A 172 2.74 -13.37 1.93
C LEU A 172 3.13 -14.81 1.57
N GLY A 173 2.54 -15.35 0.53
CA GLY A 173 2.86 -16.69 0.05
C GLY A 173 3.50 -16.65 -1.32
N TRP A 174 4.49 -17.51 -1.55
CA TRP A 174 5.11 -17.63 -2.87
C TRP A 174 4.14 -18.25 -3.88
N SER A 175 4.05 -17.65 -5.05
CA SER A 175 3.32 -18.15 -6.21
C SER A 175 4.31 -18.38 -7.35
N GLU A 176 4.74 -19.63 -7.48
CA GLU A 176 5.71 -20.02 -8.51
C GLU A 176 5.13 -19.93 -9.92
N GLY A 177 5.97 -19.56 -10.87
CA GLY A 177 5.60 -19.49 -12.29
C GLY A 177 4.71 -18.31 -12.67
N THR A 178 4.37 -17.45 -11.72
CA THR A 178 3.65 -16.21 -11.99
C THR A 178 4.63 -15.04 -12.12
N GLU A 179 4.26 -14.06 -12.91
CA GLU A 179 5.00 -12.82 -13.09
C GLU A 179 4.04 -11.65 -13.01
N LEU A 180 4.55 -10.47 -12.66
CA LEU A 180 3.78 -9.24 -12.83
C LEU A 180 3.52 -9.05 -14.33
N PHE A 181 2.32 -8.64 -14.68
CA PHE A 181 1.88 -8.46 -16.07
C PHE A 181 1.56 -7.00 -16.34
N GLU A 182 1.47 -6.64 -17.59
CA GLU A 182 1.03 -5.32 -17.98
C GLU A 182 -0.43 -5.10 -17.56
N TYR A 183 -0.68 -3.99 -16.87
CA TYR A 183 -2.00 -3.59 -16.43
C TYR A 183 -2.18 -2.09 -16.64
N VAL A 184 -3.23 -1.71 -17.35
CA VAL A 184 -3.54 -0.31 -17.63
C VAL A 184 -4.78 0.10 -16.84
N CYS A 185 -4.58 0.79 -15.75
CA CYS A 185 -5.66 1.18 -14.85
C CYS A 185 -6.67 2.15 -15.49
N GLN A 186 -6.26 2.92 -16.48
CA GLN A 186 -7.13 3.86 -17.19
C GLN A 186 -8.36 3.20 -17.81
N GLN A 187 -8.25 1.94 -18.17
CA GLN A 187 -9.37 1.16 -18.73
C GLN A 187 -10.48 0.90 -17.70
N ALA A 188 -10.18 1.00 -16.41
CA ALA A 188 -11.13 0.83 -15.31
C ALA A 188 -11.70 2.16 -14.79
N ASN A 189 -11.30 3.31 -15.32
CA ASN A 189 -11.76 4.62 -14.84
C ASN A 189 -13.28 4.82 -14.98
N TYR A 190 -13.92 4.09 -15.87
CA TYR A 190 -15.38 4.15 -16.04
C TYR A 190 -16.14 3.36 -14.97
N ALA A 191 -15.48 2.44 -14.28
CA ALA A 191 -16.13 1.66 -13.23
C ALA A 191 -16.67 2.55 -12.12
N HIS A 192 -16.03 3.65 -11.84
CA HIS A 192 -16.47 4.61 -10.83
C HIS A 192 -17.80 5.29 -11.23
N GLU A 193 -17.96 5.74 -12.45
CA GLU A 193 -19.23 6.33 -12.94
C GLU A 193 -20.34 5.27 -13.04
N LEU A 194 -19.97 4.06 -13.40
CA LEU A 194 -20.91 2.93 -13.47
C LEU A 194 -21.31 2.39 -12.09
N MET A 195 -20.43 2.51 -11.10
CA MET A 195 -20.67 1.98 -9.74
C MET A 195 -21.41 2.95 -8.84
N VAL A 196 -21.34 4.25 -9.09
CA VAL A 196 -21.99 5.28 -8.26
C VAL A 196 -23.44 5.55 -8.69
N GLY A 197 -23.92 4.87 -9.75
CA GLY A 197 -25.32 4.80 -10.12
C GLY A 197 -26.06 6.14 -10.09
N GLN A 198 -25.72 7.04 -10.98
CA GLN A 198 -26.65 8.12 -11.31
C GLN A 198 -27.65 7.55 -12.30
N GLU A 199 -28.85 7.33 -11.84
CA GLU A 199 -29.94 6.75 -12.64
C GLU A 199 -30.34 7.59 -13.87
N SER A 200 -29.87 8.82 -13.97
CA SER A 200 -30.38 9.76 -14.98
C SER A 200 -29.55 9.82 -16.25
N ASP A 201 -28.28 9.44 -16.18
CA ASP A 201 -27.41 9.69 -17.30
C ASP A 201 -26.98 8.38 -17.92
N ALA A 202 -27.73 7.97 -18.94
CA ALA A 202 -27.20 7.02 -19.89
C ALA A 202 -25.79 7.49 -20.27
N VAL A 203 -24.80 6.64 -19.99
CA VAL A 203 -23.40 6.89 -20.38
C VAL A 203 -23.43 7.38 -21.82
N ASP A 204 -23.04 8.63 -22.04
CA ASP A 204 -22.95 9.17 -23.39
C ASP A 204 -21.86 8.40 -24.15
N ARG A 205 -22.29 7.41 -24.91
CA ARG A 205 -21.44 6.60 -25.76
C ARG A 205 -21.19 7.25 -27.12
N SER A 206 -21.67 8.47 -27.33
CA SER A 206 -21.45 9.22 -28.56
C SER A 206 -20.05 9.82 -28.64
N SER A 207 -19.39 10.02 -27.51
CA SER A 207 -17.98 10.42 -27.49
C SER A 207 -17.11 9.20 -27.72
N PRO A 208 -16.26 9.19 -28.76
CA PRO A 208 -15.27 8.14 -28.86
C PRO A 208 -14.36 8.22 -27.64
N ILE A 209 -14.30 7.13 -26.89
CA ILE A 209 -13.30 6.95 -25.87
C ILE A 209 -11.98 6.84 -26.58
N VAL A 210 -11.25 7.95 -26.61
CA VAL A 210 -9.89 7.94 -27.13
C VAL A 210 -9.02 7.36 -26.04
N PRO A 211 -8.30 6.25 -26.30
CA PRO A 211 -7.37 5.66 -25.36
C PRO A 211 -6.24 6.61 -24.99
#